data_3a175d15694c60ba46179dcb741425bf
#
_entry.id   3a175d15694c60ba46179dcb741425bf
#
_cell.length_a   1.000
_cell.length_b   1.000
_cell.length_c   1.000
_cell.angle_alpha   90.00
_cell.angle_beta   90.00
_cell.angle_gamma   90.00
#
_symmetry.space_group_name_H-M   'P 1'
#
loop_
_entity.id
_entity.type
_entity.pdbx_description
1 polymer ?
#
loop_
_entity_poly.entity_id
_entity_poly.type
_entity_poly.pdbx_seq_one_letter_code
_entity_poly.pdbx_strand_id
1 'polypeptide(L)'
;MRAVFELTINTPLSMGWYDPDVVDTRFYIRPTSVKGVWRWWARAVVGGVLYEAGCVKELESETAKIVAGDLGLGSTGAASAYRILVRVLKAPDIRRLRRRERRGVQRLDLLALSREVEYAEGGRFELVVEARSRVDRDRFTAAASVLALALTLQGLGKGGRKSLGVVDVLNVRD
;
A
#
# COMPACT_ATOMS: atom_id res chain seq x y z
N MET A 1 7.85 2.25 -19.05
CA MET A 1 7.72 3.37 -18.09
C MET A 1 7.96 2.84 -16.71
N ARG A 2 8.53 3.65 -15.86
CA ARG A 2 8.92 3.31 -14.50
C ARG A 2 8.69 4.51 -13.60
N ALA A 3 8.31 4.28 -12.34
CA ALA A 3 8.28 5.28 -11.27
C ALA A 3 8.91 4.68 -10.02
N VAL A 4 9.73 5.46 -9.33
CA VAL A 4 10.42 5.05 -8.11
C VAL A 4 9.99 5.98 -6.97
N PHE A 5 9.39 5.40 -5.95
CA PHE A 5 9.00 6.09 -4.72
C PHE A 5 10.03 5.77 -3.63
N GLU A 6 10.70 6.77 -3.11
CA GLU A 6 11.53 6.61 -1.93
C GLU A 6 10.67 6.77 -0.68
N LEU A 7 10.68 5.76 0.19
CA LEU A 7 9.77 5.65 1.34
C LEU A 7 10.55 5.49 2.64
N THR A 8 9.95 5.96 3.74
CA THR A 8 10.33 5.60 5.10
C THR A 8 9.10 5.20 5.91
N ILE A 9 9.23 4.26 6.84
CA ILE A 9 8.14 3.85 7.75
C ILE A 9 8.07 4.89 8.87
N ASN A 10 6.96 5.62 8.93
CA ASN A 10 6.75 6.69 9.91
C ASN A 10 6.05 6.19 11.18
N THR A 11 5.06 5.32 11.04
CA THR A 11 4.37 4.72 12.19
C THR A 11 4.54 3.20 12.21
N PRO A 12 4.44 2.54 13.37
CA PRO A 12 4.67 1.11 13.53
C PRO A 12 4.01 0.26 12.45
N LEU A 13 4.81 -0.42 11.64
CA LEU A 13 4.38 -1.31 10.57
C LEU A 13 4.47 -2.76 11.01
N SER A 14 3.34 -3.42 11.20
CA SER A 14 3.26 -4.87 11.40
C SER A 14 2.81 -5.54 10.12
N MET A 15 3.71 -6.27 9.48
CA MET A 15 3.47 -6.98 8.23
C MET A 15 4.20 -8.32 8.26
N GLY A 16 3.48 -9.35 8.68
CA GLY A 16 3.99 -10.71 8.77
C GLY A 16 3.84 -11.51 7.47
N TRP A 17 4.45 -12.70 7.41
CA TRP A 17 4.34 -13.67 6.32
C TRP A 17 3.46 -14.85 6.74
N TYR A 18 4.05 -15.98 7.11
CA TYR A 18 3.34 -17.14 7.67
C TYR A 18 2.79 -16.85 9.06
N ASP A 19 3.65 -16.27 9.91
CA ASP A 19 3.22 -15.75 11.20
C ASP A 19 2.85 -14.29 11.03
N PRO A 20 1.57 -13.94 11.22
CA PRO A 20 1.12 -12.56 11.08
C PRO A 20 1.65 -11.65 12.20
N ASP A 21 2.24 -12.20 13.25
CA ASP A 21 2.74 -11.48 14.42
C ASP A 21 4.26 -11.25 14.38
N VAL A 22 4.95 -11.84 13.38
CA VAL A 22 6.39 -11.66 13.15
C VAL A 22 6.62 -10.85 11.88
N VAL A 23 7.52 -9.85 11.92
CA VAL A 23 7.84 -9.03 10.76
C VAL A 23 8.52 -9.86 9.67
N ASP A 24 8.04 -9.75 8.44
CA ASP A 24 8.69 -10.34 7.28
C ASP A 24 9.96 -9.56 6.91
N THR A 25 11.10 -10.00 7.41
CA THR A 25 12.40 -9.35 7.20
C THR A 25 12.93 -9.45 5.77
N ARG A 26 12.30 -10.26 4.90
CA ARG A 26 12.69 -10.36 3.48
C ARG A 26 12.26 -9.13 2.69
N PHE A 27 11.08 -8.61 3.03
CA PHE A 27 10.49 -7.51 2.27
C PHE A 27 10.20 -6.28 3.12
N TYR A 28 9.88 -6.45 4.43
CA TYR A 28 9.30 -5.44 5.31
C TYR A 28 8.02 -4.81 4.75
N ILE A 29 8.06 -4.36 3.50
CA ILE A 29 6.91 -3.86 2.73
C ILE A 29 6.65 -4.84 1.58
N ARG A 30 5.55 -5.60 1.64
CA ARG A 30 5.22 -6.59 0.62
C ARG A 30 4.57 -5.95 -0.61
N PRO A 31 5.07 -6.24 -1.83
CA PRO A 31 4.48 -5.75 -3.08
C PRO A 31 2.99 -6.06 -3.22
N THR A 32 2.55 -7.23 -2.76
CA THR A 32 1.14 -7.63 -2.79
C THR A 32 0.25 -6.78 -1.90
N SER A 33 0.74 -6.37 -0.72
CA SER A 33 0.02 -5.48 0.19
C SER A 33 -0.10 -4.07 -0.39
N VAL A 34 0.99 -3.54 -0.97
CA VAL A 34 0.98 -2.27 -1.70
C VAL A 34 -0.06 -2.32 -2.83
N LYS A 35 -0.07 -3.41 -3.62
CA LYS A 35 -1.01 -3.57 -4.72
C LYS A 35 -2.47 -3.62 -4.26
N GLY A 36 -2.73 -4.24 -3.11
CA GLY A 36 -4.05 -4.26 -2.50
C GLY A 36 -4.55 -2.87 -2.12
N VAL A 37 -3.71 -2.08 -1.45
CA VAL A 37 -4.00 -0.69 -1.08
C VAL A 37 -4.18 0.19 -2.32
N TRP A 38 -3.31 0.04 -3.31
CA TRP A 38 -3.40 0.75 -4.59
C TRP A 38 -4.73 0.51 -5.30
N ARG A 39 -5.15 -0.74 -5.45
CA ARG A 39 -6.45 -1.10 -6.06
C ARG A 39 -7.63 -0.55 -5.28
N TRP A 40 -7.56 -0.58 -3.97
CA TRP A 40 -8.62 -0.05 -3.12
C TRP A 40 -8.81 1.45 -3.33
N TRP A 41 -7.72 2.20 -3.31
CA TRP A 41 -7.74 3.65 -3.56
C TRP A 41 -8.13 3.99 -4.99
N ALA A 42 -7.67 3.22 -5.98
CA ALA A 42 -8.10 3.40 -7.37
C ALA A 42 -9.61 3.26 -7.51
N ARG A 43 -10.21 2.27 -6.82
CA ARG A 43 -11.67 2.13 -6.80
C ARG A 43 -12.36 3.32 -6.12
N ALA A 44 -11.83 3.82 -5.02
CA ALA A 44 -12.40 4.97 -4.33
C ALA A 44 -12.36 6.23 -5.21
N VAL A 45 -11.21 6.50 -5.85
CA VAL A 45 -11.04 7.68 -6.73
C VAL A 45 -11.94 7.57 -7.98
N VAL A 46 -11.85 6.45 -8.70
CA VAL A 46 -12.65 6.25 -9.93
C VAL A 46 -14.14 6.23 -9.60
N GLY A 47 -14.56 5.54 -8.54
CA GLY A 47 -15.95 5.52 -8.10
C GLY A 47 -16.46 6.90 -7.71
N GLY A 48 -15.64 7.71 -7.04
CA GLY A 48 -15.98 9.11 -6.73
C GLY A 48 -16.20 9.94 -8.00
N VAL A 49 -15.29 9.85 -8.97
CA VAL A 49 -15.43 10.57 -10.26
C VAL A 49 -16.67 10.13 -11.03
N LEU A 50 -16.95 8.84 -11.10
CA LEU A 50 -18.14 8.31 -11.78
C LEU A 50 -19.43 8.75 -11.07
N TYR A 51 -19.42 8.77 -9.74
CA TYR A 51 -20.56 9.22 -8.95
C TYR A 51 -20.87 10.71 -9.22
N GLU A 52 -19.86 11.56 -9.20
CA GLU A 52 -19.99 12.99 -9.55
C GLU A 52 -20.46 13.20 -10.99
N ALA A 53 -20.08 12.30 -11.91
CA ALA A 53 -20.55 12.32 -13.31
C ALA A 53 -21.98 11.77 -13.47
N GLY A 54 -22.67 11.38 -12.40
CA GLY A 54 -24.04 10.88 -12.42
C GLY A 54 -24.19 9.39 -12.76
N CYS A 55 -23.09 8.63 -12.84
CA CYS A 55 -23.10 7.18 -13.08
C CYS A 55 -23.41 6.42 -11.79
N VAL A 56 -24.69 6.42 -11.35
CA VAL A 56 -25.07 5.81 -10.07
C VAL A 56 -25.48 4.34 -10.21
N LYS A 57 -26.23 4.00 -11.27
CA LYS A 57 -26.82 2.65 -11.41
C LYS A 57 -25.81 1.53 -11.62
N GLU A 58 -24.71 1.81 -12.33
CA GLU A 58 -23.69 0.84 -12.69
C GLU A 58 -22.31 1.18 -12.06
N LEU A 59 -22.32 1.98 -11.00
CA LEU A 59 -21.13 2.56 -10.38
C LEU A 59 -20.06 1.51 -10.06
N GLU A 60 -20.44 0.40 -9.44
CA GLU A 60 -19.47 -0.63 -9.03
C GLU A 60 -18.89 -1.39 -10.23
N SER A 61 -19.71 -1.76 -11.20
CA SER A 61 -19.27 -2.49 -12.40
C SER A 61 -18.36 -1.64 -13.28
N GLU A 62 -18.72 -0.39 -13.53
CA GLU A 62 -17.90 0.55 -14.31
C GLU A 62 -16.60 0.90 -13.57
N THR A 63 -16.67 1.13 -12.26
CA THR A 63 -15.47 1.33 -11.44
C THR A 63 -14.51 0.13 -11.55
N ALA A 64 -15.04 -1.10 -11.42
CA ALA A 64 -14.22 -2.29 -11.51
C ALA A 64 -13.58 -2.46 -12.90
N LYS A 65 -14.31 -2.17 -13.97
CA LYS A 65 -13.85 -2.23 -15.36
C LYS A 65 -12.72 -1.22 -15.62
N ILE A 66 -12.92 0.04 -15.24
CA ILE A 66 -11.92 1.11 -15.41
C ILE A 66 -10.65 0.77 -14.60
N VAL A 67 -10.78 0.39 -13.34
CA VAL A 67 -9.62 0.09 -12.49
C VAL A 67 -8.86 -1.12 -13.00
N ALA A 68 -9.54 -2.18 -13.39
CA ALA A 68 -8.89 -3.40 -13.87
C ALA A 68 -8.30 -3.24 -15.29
N GLY A 69 -9.06 -2.67 -16.20
CA GLY A 69 -8.73 -2.55 -17.63
C GLY A 69 -8.04 -1.23 -17.96
N ASP A 70 -8.72 -0.10 -17.79
CA ASP A 70 -8.21 1.19 -18.24
C ASP A 70 -7.01 1.67 -17.42
N LEU A 71 -7.04 1.59 -16.10
CA LEU A 71 -5.87 1.85 -15.28
C LEU A 71 -4.87 0.68 -15.26
N GLY A 72 -5.23 -0.49 -15.76
CA GLY A 72 -4.34 -1.64 -15.86
C GLY A 72 -3.95 -2.29 -14.54
N LEU A 73 -4.71 -2.05 -13.46
CA LEU A 73 -4.39 -2.63 -12.13
C LEU A 73 -4.77 -4.12 -12.02
N GLY A 74 -5.51 -4.63 -13.00
CA GLY A 74 -5.94 -6.02 -13.07
C GLY A 74 -7.03 -6.36 -12.04
N SER A 75 -7.51 -7.60 -12.13
CA SER A 75 -8.55 -8.16 -11.25
C SER A 75 -8.18 -9.59 -10.81
N THR A 76 -9.11 -10.31 -10.21
CA THR A 76 -8.92 -11.74 -9.90
C THR A 76 -8.70 -12.58 -11.15
N GLY A 77 -9.37 -12.23 -12.26
CA GLY A 77 -9.26 -12.94 -13.54
C GLY A 77 -8.29 -12.31 -14.55
N ALA A 78 -7.69 -11.16 -14.27
CA ALA A 78 -6.83 -10.45 -15.22
C ALA A 78 -5.54 -9.96 -14.54
N ALA A 79 -4.40 -10.27 -15.16
CA ALA A 79 -3.11 -9.80 -14.67
C ALA A 79 -2.99 -8.27 -14.73
N SER A 80 -2.29 -7.69 -13.76
CA SER A 80 -1.97 -6.26 -13.77
C SER A 80 -0.92 -5.93 -14.83
N ALA A 81 -1.07 -4.78 -15.48
CA ALA A 81 -0.08 -4.22 -16.39
C ALA A 81 1.20 -3.75 -15.67
N TYR A 82 1.21 -3.73 -14.35
CA TYR A 82 2.33 -3.22 -13.55
C TYR A 82 3.00 -4.31 -12.73
N ARG A 83 4.31 -4.20 -12.63
CA ARG A 83 5.16 -4.92 -11.68
C ARG A 83 5.54 -3.98 -10.55
N ILE A 84 5.49 -4.48 -9.32
CA ILE A 84 5.94 -3.76 -8.13
C ILE A 84 7.16 -4.51 -7.58
N LEU A 85 8.23 -3.75 -7.32
CA LEU A 85 9.43 -4.22 -6.64
C LEU A 85 9.67 -3.34 -5.41
N VAL A 86 10.13 -3.95 -4.34
CA VAL A 86 10.57 -3.22 -3.15
C VAL A 86 12.05 -3.52 -2.93
N ARG A 87 12.84 -2.48 -2.75
CA ARG A 87 14.25 -2.57 -2.40
C ARG A 87 14.45 -1.96 -1.03
N VAL A 88 15.18 -2.64 -0.17
CA VAL A 88 15.56 -2.14 1.14
C VAL A 88 16.86 -1.37 0.99
N LEU A 89 16.85 -0.06 1.18
CA LEU A 89 18.07 0.78 1.17
C LEU A 89 18.70 0.84 2.55
N LYS A 90 17.87 0.91 3.59
CA LYS A 90 18.25 0.82 4.99
C LYS A 90 17.19 0.01 5.72
N ALA A 91 17.61 -1.03 6.42
CA ALA A 91 16.68 -1.85 7.21
C ALA A 91 16.03 -1.01 8.32
N PRO A 92 14.74 -1.24 8.62
CA PRO A 92 14.07 -0.60 9.75
C PRO A 92 14.49 -1.23 11.06
N ASP A 93 14.24 -0.55 12.17
CA ASP A 93 14.32 -1.13 13.49
C ASP A 93 13.13 -2.05 13.75
N ILE A 94 13.40 -3.27 14.21
CA ILE A 94 12.35 -4.22 14.60
C ILE A 94 12.18 -4.13 16.11
N ARG A 95 10.95 -3.91 16.53
CA ARG A 95 10.56 -3.87 17.94
C ARG A 95 9.46 -4.88 18.22
N ARG A 96 9.34 -5.26 19.49
CA ARG A 96 8.28 -6.15 19.98
C ARG A 96 7.37 -5.43 20.93
N LEU A 97 6.07 -5.61 20.72
CA LEU A 97 5.04 -5.12 21.61
C LEU A 97 4.44 -6.29 22.37
N ARG A 98 4.54 -6.25 23.71
CA ARG A 98 3.93 -7.23 24.60
C ARG A 98 2.64 -6.68 25.18
N ARG A 99 1.64 -7.52 25.31
CA ARG A 99 0.30 -7.17 25.84
C ARG A 99 0.31 -6.37 27.16
N ARG A 100 1.36 -6.54 27.98
CA ARG A 100 1.48 -5.88 29.31
C ARG A 100 2.24 -4.55 29.27
N GLU A 101 2.85 -4.20 28.16
CA GLU A 101 3.58 -2.93 28.01
C GLU A 101 2.63 -1.84 27.56
N ARG A 102 1.93 -1.20 28.51
CA ARG A 102 1.15 0.00 28.24
C ARG A 102 2.09 1.15 27.88
N ARG A 103 2.30 1.39 26.61
CA ARG A 103 3.15 2.50 26.11
C ARG A 103 2.42 3.82 25.95
N GLY A 104 1.25 3.98 26.53
CA GLY A 104 0.46 5.23 26.44
C GLY A 104 -0.17 5.48 25.06
N VAL A 105 0.13 4.67 24.05
CA VAL A 105 -0.45 4.78 22.70
C VAL A 105 -1.49 3.67 22.52
N GLN A 106 -2.74 3.98 22.82
CA GLN A 106 -3.87 3.05 22.75
C GLN A 106 -3.98 2.29 21.42
N ARG A 107 -3.55 2.91 20.29
CA ARG A 107 -3.60 2.27 18.98
C ARG A 107 -2.58 1.15 18.80
N LEU A 108 -1.43 1.20 19.47
CA LEU A 108 -0.44 0.12 19.45
C LEU A 108 -0.99 -1.13 20.15
N ASP A 109 -1.80 -0.96 21.19
CA ASP A 109 -2.43 -2.08 21.87
C ASP A 109 -3.35 -2.89 20.94
N LEU A 110 -3.89 -2.26 19.89
CA LEU A 110 -4.70 -2.95 18.87
C LEU A 110 -3.89 -3.91 17.99
N LEU A 111 -2.58 -3.76 17.89
CA LEU A 111 -1.73 -4.72 17.18
C LEU A 111 -1.54 -6.00 18.01
N ALA A 112 -1.48 -5.89 19.33
CA ALA A 112 -1.12 -6.96 20.26
C ALA A 112 -2.28 -7.40 21.16
N LEU A 113 -3.53 -7.47 20.64
CA LEU A 113 -4.74 -7.78 21.43
C LEU A 113 -4.65 -9.10 22.20
N SER A 114 -3.95 -10.11 21.69
CA SER A 114 -3.86 -11.44 22.32
C SER A 114 -2.46 -12.03 22.40
N ARG A 115 -1.47 -11.47 21.70
CA ARG A 115 -0.13 -12.04 21.52
C ARG A 115 0.94 -10.95 21.53
N GLU A 116 2.20 -11.39 21.60
CA GLU A 116 3.35 -10.54 21.29
C GLU A 116 3.38 -10.31 19.77
N VAL A 117 3.58 -9.07 19.34
CA VAL A 117 3.61 -8.69 17.92
C VAL A 117 4.87 -7.91 17.63
N GLU A 118 5.56 -8.27 16.56
CA GLU A 118 6.67 -7.49 16.02
C GLU A 118 6.15 -6.39 15.09
N TYR A 119 6.86 -5.27 15.10
CA TYR A 119 6.64 -4.17 14.17
C TYR A 119 7.95 -3.51 13.77
N ALA A 120 7.96 -2.90 12.60
CA ALA A 120 9.09 -2.18 12.04
C ALA A 120 8.85 -0.66 12.12
N GLU A 121 9.91 0.10 12.40
CA GLU A 121 9.91 1.58 12.40
C GLU A 121 11.13 2.11 11.66
N GLY A 122 10.98 3.24 10.95
CA GLY A 122 12.07 3.86 10.20
C GLY A 122 12.48 3.05 8.97
N GLY A 123 13.77 3.04 8.69
CA GLY A 123 14.31 2.42 7.49
C GLY A 123 14.13 3.29 6.25
N ARG A 124 14.71 2.84 5.13
CA ARG A 124 14.57 3.47 3.80
C ARG A 124 14.33 2.42 2.75
N PHE A 125 13.40 2.69 1.85
CA PHE A 125 12.95 1.75 0.84
C PHE A 125 12.77 2.44 -0.50
N GLU A 126 13.02 1.73 -1.58
CA GLU A 126 12.54 2.09 -2.91
C GLU A 126 11.39 1.17 -3.31
N LEU A 127 10.24 1.76 -3.57
CA LEU A 127 9.12 1.10 -4.21
C LEU A 127 9.16 1.44 -5.70
N VAL A 128 9.46 0.44 -6.53
CA VAL A 128 9.57 0.59 -7.98
C VAL A 128 8.31 0.05 -8.63
N VAL A 129 7.67 0.88 -9.44
CA VAL A 129 6.53 0.51 -10.28
C VAL A 129 6.99 0.52 -11.72
N GLU A 130 6.86 -0.62 -12.40
CA GLU A 130 7.24 -0.77 -13.81
C GLU A 130 6.04 -1.23 -14.65
N ALA A 131 5.82 -0.60 -15.79
CA ALA A 131 4.86 -1.09 -16.77
C ALA A 131 5.40 -2.36 -17.45
N ARG A 132 4.64 -3.47 -17.38
CA ARG A 132 4.98 -4.77 -18.00
C ARG A 132 4.47 -4.90 -19.44
N SER A 133 3.45 -4.15 -19.79
CA SER A 133 2.80 -4.11 -21.10
C SER A 133 2.81 -2.69 -21.64
N ARG A 134 2.39 -2.51 -22.90
CA ARG A 134 2.21 -1.18 -23.46
C ARG A 134 1.09 -0.45 -22.71
N VAL A 135 1.49 0.48 -21.88
CA VAL A 135 0.63 1.42 -21.18
C VAL A 135 1.04 2.79 -21.69
N ASP A 136 0.11 3.64 -22.09
CA ASP A 136 0.42 5.01 -22.48
C ASP A 136 0.84 5.84 -21.24
N ARG A 137 1.41 7.01 -21.50
CA ARG A 137 2.00 7.86 -20.47
C ARG A 137 0.93 8.38 -19.50
N ASP A 138 -0.22 8.76 -20.00
CA ASP A 138 -1.29 9.35 -19.18
C ASP A 138 -1.89 8.31 -18.23
N ARG A 139 -2.13 7.12 -18.72
CA ARG A 139 -2.54 5.95 -17.92
C ARG A 139 -1.55 5.62 -16.82
N PHE A 140 -0.25 5.57 -17.19
CA PHE A 140 0.80 5.31 -16.22
C PHE A 140 0.85 6.39 -15.15
N THR A 141 0.79 7.66 -15.57
CA THR A 141 0.81 8.81 -14.65
C THR A 141 -0.41 8.78 -13.72
N ALA A 142 -1.62 8.57 -14.26
CA ALA A 142 -2.83 8.47 -13.45
C ALA A 142 -2.74 7.34 -12.42
N ALA A 143 -2.31 6.16 -12.84
CA ALA A 143 -2.14 5.02 -11.95
C ALA A 143 -1.09 5.29 -10.86
N ALA A 144 0.08 5.84 -11.22
CA ALA A 144 1.14 6.19 -10.27
C ALA A 144 0.72 7.29 -9.29
N SER A 145 -0.05 8.29 -9.75
CA SER A 145 -0.61 9.34 -8.88
C SER A 145 -1.58 8.78 -7.84
N VAL A 146 -2.43 7.83 -8.24
CA VAL A 146 -3.32 7.13 -7.29
C VAL A 146 -2.50 6.32 -6.28
N LEU A 147 -1.37 5.74 -6.68
CA LEU A 147 -0.48 5.05 -5.74
C LEU A 147 0.15 6.02 -4.75
N ALA A 148 0.64 7.18 -5.22
CA ALA A 148 1.18 8.22 -4.35
C ALA A 148 0.15 8.64 -3.29
N LEU A 149 -1.08 8.92 -3.74
CA LEU A 149 -2.20 9.25 -2.85
C LEU A 149 -2.47 8.13 -1.83
N ALA A 150 -2.51 6.89 -2.28
CA ALA A 150 -2.76 5.72 -1.45
C ALA A 150 -1.69 5.55 -0.35
N LEU A 151 -0.43 5.71 -0.70
CA LEU A 151 0.70 5.61 0.24
C LEU A 151 0.69 6.75 1.27
N THR A 152 0.24 7.95 0.88
CA THR A 152 0.17 9.12 1.76
C THR A 152 -1.00 9.04 2.75
N LEU A 153 -2.16 8.52 2.30
CA LEU A 153 -3.40 8.57 3.07
C LEU A 153 -3.70 7.29 3.86
N GLN A 154 -3.07 6.17 3.52
CA GLN A 154 -3.34 4.90 4.17
C GLN A 154 -2.05 4.19 4.57
N GLY A 155 -2.00 3.68 5.80
CA GLY A 155 -0.93 2.80 6.24
C GLY A 155 -1.01 1.41 5.61
N LEU A 156 0.11 0.72 5.62
CA LEU A 156 0.29 -0.65 5.15
C LEU A 156 0.21 -1.65 6.31
N GLY A 157 -0.12 -2.91 6.02
CA GLY A 157 -0.14 -3.98 7.01
C GLY A 157 -1.30 -3.92 8.01
N LYS A 158 -1.07 -4.48 9.21
CA LYS A 158 -2.08 -4.53 10.26
C LYS A 158 -2.44 -3.12 10.75
N GLY A 159 -3.71 -2.82 10.80
CA GLY A 159 -4.20 -1.54 11.30
C GLY A 159 -3.93 -0.34 10.38
N GLY A 160 -3.61 -0.54 9.10
CA GLY A 160 -3.34 0.52 8.14
C GLY A 160 -4.45 1.58 8.05
N ARG A 161 -5.72 1.20 8.22
CA ARG A 161 -6.86 2.14 8.31
C ARG A 161 -6.98 2.85 9.67
N LYS A 162 -6.10 2.57 10.61
CA LYS A 162 -6.06 3.16 11.95
C LYS A 162 -4.76 3.94 12.18
N SER A 163 -4.14 4.43 11.11
CA SER A 163 -2.88 5.19 11.11
C SER A 163 -1.66 4.39 11.59
N LEU A 164 -1.68 3.06 11.49
CA LEU A 164 -0.52 2.20 11.69
C LEU A 164 0.09 1.84 10.33
N GLY A 165 1.41 1.65 10.27
CA GLY A 165 2.13 1.34 9.04
C GLY A 165 2.08 2.45 8.00
N VAL A 166 1.93 3.70 8.44
CA VAL A 166 2.02 4.87 7.55
C VAL A 166 3.45 5.00 7.06
N VAL A 167 3.60 5.23 5.77
CA VAL A 167 4.87 5.51 5.12
C VAL A 167 4.89 6.95 4.63
N ASP A 168 6.03 7.60 4.77
CA ASP A 168 6.25 8.90 4.13
C ASP A 168 6.89 8.69 2.76
N VAL A 169 6.35 9.35 1.76
CA VAL A 169 6.92 9.43 0.42
C VAL A 169 7.92 10.59 0.42
N LEU A 170 9.21 10.26 0.47
CA LEU A 170 10.28 11.26 0.55
C LEU A 170 10.60 11.87 -0.81
N ASN A 171 10.51 11.05 -1.86
CA ASN A 171 10.82 11.45 -3.23
C ASN A 171 10.10 10.54 -4.24
N VAL A 172 9.79 11.10 -5.42
CA VAL A 172 9.27 10.34 -6.57
C VAL A 172 10.10 10.71 -7.79
N ARG A 173 10.58 9.71 -8.51
CA ARG A 173 11.39 9.88 -9.74
C ARG A 173 11.03 8.85 -10.81
N ASP A 174 11.28 9.15 -12.05
CA ASP A 174 11.14 8.28 -13.21
C ASP A 174 12.33 7.31 -13.34
#